data_711c5af35d38223643e5ae2a1a30ca9c
#
_entry.id   711c5af35d38223643e5ae2a1a30ca9c
#
_cell.length_a   1.000
_cell.length_b   1.000
_cell.length_c   1.000
_cell.angle_alpha   90.00
_cell.angle_beta   90.00
_cell.angle_gamma   90.00
#
_symmetry.space_group_name_H-M   'P 1'
#
loop_
_entity.id
_entity.type
_entity.pdbx_description
1 polymer ?
#
loop_
_entity_poly.entity_id
_entity_poly.type
_entity_poly.pdbx_seq_one_letter_code
_entity_poly.pdbx_strand_id
1 'polypeptide(L)'
;MNNNISESLKKELEKLLENKFFFKKPSNTKIIVYSLTFIALVVLSAFLNIVEIGAFLAVFPLTYVLGARGLKYYLPLVLSGVVILMLFSSPYMLFWFTMHMVLAFIVYQSIVTRNSKVFLVTAVSAFLFLGIAIYTALLVKNGILNITNEQINQFVNDIQKESTLSNQNIDKSVLLSTIDSLKRTFPVTLFITLFLYSLLLVQYTLAMLGREYIIIPTFPKFSRITLSSRIANIYIVLVIIELIVGVQVGDSSNNFWYVLLQNTNTILGLVFALNGLFTAFFFAELKENETSIKVMLVILFIIFNPILEMLGFVDSVFKLRESYIIMKKGR
;
A
#
# COMPACT_ATOMS: atom_id res chain seq x y z
N MET A 1 18.26 -13.13 36.88
CA MET A 1 19.57 -12.63 36.41
C MET A 1 19.72 -12.66 34.88
N ASN A 2 19.26 -13.69 34.18
CA ASN A 2 19.39 -13.81 32.71
C ASN A 2 18.63 -12.75 31.87
N ASN A 3 17.49 -12.22 32.35
CA ASN A 3 16.70 -11.26 31.57
C ASN A 3 17.38 -9.89 31.44
N ASN A 4 18.11 -9.42 32.46
CA ASN A 4 18.79 -8.12 32.45
C ASN A 4 20.02 -8.09 31.52
N ILE A 5 20.73 -9.24 31.41
CA ILE A 5 21.86 -9.37 30.47
C ILE A 5 21.36 -9.38 29.03
N SER A 6 20.24 -10.04 28.77
CA SER A 6 19.57 -10.09 27.45
C SER A 6 19.12 -8.69 27.01
N GLU A 7 18.56 -7.88 27.93
CA GLU A 7 18.12 -6.51 27.61
C GLU A 7 19.27 -5.53 27.42
N SER A 8 20.34 -5.63 28.21
CA SER A 8 21.53 -4.78 28.04
C SER A 8 22.24 -5.07 26.72
N LEU A 9 22.43 -6.35 26.37
CA LEU A 9 22.99 -6.77 25.09
C LEU A 9 22.12 -6.31 23.91
N LYS A 10 20.80 -6.39 24.05
CA LYS A 10 19.88 -5.91 23.02
C LYS A 10 19.98 -4.40 22.80
N LYS A 11 20.07 -3.61 23.89
CA LYS A 11 20.26 -2.15 23.81
C LYS A 11 21.62 -1.77 23.20
N GLU A 12 22.69 -2.48 23.55
CA GLU A 12 24.00 -2.26 22.93
C GLU A 12 24.00 -2.62 21.44
N LEU A 13 23.35 -3.72 21.07
CA LEU A 13 23.22 -4.14 19.68
C LEU A 13 22.38 -3.12 18.87
N GLU A 14 21.28 -2.64 19.44
CA GLU A 14 20.46 -1.58 18.85
C GLU A 14 21.29 -0.30 18.63
N LYS A 15 22.09 0.09 19.61
CA LYS A 15 22.98 1.28 19.51
C LYS A 15 24.11 1.10 18.48
N LEU A 16 24.66 -0.10 18.34
CA LEU A 16 25.67 -0.44 17.32
C LEU A 16 25.08 -0.47 15.90
N LEU A 17 23.77 -0.76 15.78
CA LEU A 17 23.04 -0.85 14.52
C LEU A 17 22.37 0.48 14.12
N GLU A 18 22.29 1.41 15.06
CA GLU A 18 21.64 2.70 14.84
C GLU A 18 22.34 3.47 13.71
N ASN A 19 21.54 3.96 12.78
CA ASN A 19 21.99 4.72 11.60
C ASN A 19 22.93 3.98 10.61
N LYS A 20 23.12 2.66 10.74
CA LYS A 20 23.90 1.88 9.77
C LYS A 20 23.01 1.24 8.72
N PHE A 21 23.28 1.55 7.45
CA PHE A 21 22.64 0.89 6.33
C PHE A 21 23.38 -0.37 5.90
N PHE A 22 24.70 -0.30 5.77
CA PHE A 22 25.55 -1.43 5.41
C PHE A 22 26.39 -1.94 6.60
N PHE A 23 26.50 -3.26 6.74
CA PHE A 23 27.45 -3.92 7.65
C PHE A 23 28.87 -4.01 7.08
N LYS A 24 28.95 -4.21 5.77
CA LYS A 24 30.21 -4.27 5.04
C LYS A 24 30.27 -3.09 4.08
N LYS A 25 31.43 -2.44 3.98
CA LYS A 25 31.64 -1.34 3.05
C LYS A 25 31.24 -1.78 1.62
N PRO A 26 30.30 -1.10 0.95
CA PRO A 26 29.87 -1.44 -0.39
C PRO A 26 31.02 -1.29 -1.39
N SER A 27 31.07 -2.18 -2.39
CA SER A 27 32.04 -2.09 -3.48
C SER A 27 31.75 -0.90 -4.39
N ASN A 28 32.76 -0.15 -4.78
CA ASN A 28 32.63 0.93 -5.74
C ASN A 28 32.08 0.44 -7.09
N THR A 29 32.49 -0.77 -7.53
CA THR A 29 31.96 -1.39 -8.76
C THR A 29 30.45 -1.58 -8.69
N LYS A 30 29.92 -2.10 -7.56
CA LYS A 30 28.46 -2.25 -7.41
C LYS A 30 27.72 -0.93 -7.42
N ILE A 31 28.30 0.12 -6.83
CA ILE A 31 27.70 1.48 -6.86
C ILE A 31 27.58 1.97 -8.30
N ILE A 32 28.64 1.82 -9.08
CA ILE A 32 28.63 2.20 -10.51
C ILE A 32 27.62 1.36 -11.29
N VAL A 33 27.61 0.04 -11.11
CA VAL A 33 26.66 -0.86 -11.79
C VAL A 33 25.23 -0.46 -11.47
N TYR A 34 24.85 -0.24 -10.21
CA TYR A 34 23.49 0.13 -9.84
C TYR A 34 23.11 1.55 -10.29
N SER A 35 24.07 2.49 -10.33
CA SER A 35 23.83 3.81 -10.92
C SER A 35 23.54 3.69 -12.43
N LEU A 36 24.31 2.90 -13.17
CA LEU A 36 24.08 2.64 -14.59
C LEU A 36 22.77 1.87 -14.81
N THR A 37 22.45 0.88 -13.96
CA THR A 37 21.16 0.17 -14.00
C THR A 37 19.98 1.15 -13.86
N PHE A 38 20.06 2.10 -12.93
CA PHE A 38 19.03 3.12 -12.78
C PHE A 38 18.87 3.95 -14.07
N ILE A 39 19.97 4.48 -14.62
CA ILE A 39 19.92 5.27 -15.87
C ILE A 39 19.37 4.43 -17.02
N ALA A 40 19.80 3.17 -17.15
CA ALA A 40 19.29 2.27 -18.17
C ALA A 40 17.78 2.03 -18.02
N LEU A 41 17.27 1.84 -16.81
CA LEU A 41 15.83 1.70 -16.55
C LEU A 41 15.06 2.97 -16.92
N VAL A 42 15.58 4.16 -16.62
CA VAL A 42 14.97 5.43 -17.01
C VAL A 42 14.89 5.54 -18.54
N VAL A 43 16.01 5.30 -19.23
CA VAL A 43 16.09 5.38 -20.71
C VAL A 43 15.14 4.35 -21.35
N LEU A 44 15.22 3.09 -20.95
CA LEU A 44 14.36 2.03 -21.49
C LEU A 44 12.88 2.33 -21.26
N SER A 45 12.53 2.84 -20.08
CA SER A 45 11.15 3.21 -19.78
C SER A 45 10.62 4.31 -20.65
N ALA A 46 11.45 5.33 -20.92
CA ALA A 46 11.09 6.45 -21.81
C ALA A 46 10.88 5.98 -23.25
N PHE A 47 11.77 5.11 -23.77
CA PHE A 47 11.69 4.64 -25.17
C PHE A 47 10.63 3.55 -25.41
N LEU A 48 10.46 2.61 -24.45
CA LEU A 48 9.55 1.48 -24.60
C LEU A 48 8.15 1.74 -24.03
N ASN A 49 7.92 2.90 -23.43
CA ASN A 49 6.66 3.28 -22.78
C ASN A 49 6.20 2.30 -21.67
N ILE A 50 7.16 1.76 -20.89
CA ILE A 50 6.94 0.79 -19.79
C ILE A 50 7.29 1.41 -18.43
N VAL A 51 6.80 2.63 -18.18
CA VAL A 51 7.18 3.42 -17.01
C VAL A 51 6.88 2.73 -15.66
N GLU A 52 5.77 2.00 -15.58
CA GLU A 52 5.37 1.32 -14.35
C GLU A 52 6.40 0.27 -13.92
N ILE A 53 6.88 -0.53 -14.88
CA ILE A 53 7.88 -1.58 -14.63
C ILE A 53 9.24 -0.94 -14.32
N GLY A 54 9.65 0.03 -15.13
CA GLY A 54 10.94 0.68 -14.95
C GLY A 54 11.06 1.45 -13.65
N ALA A 55 10.03 2.19 -13.27
CA ALA A 55 9.97 2.90 -12.00
C ALA A 55 9.97 1.94 -10.80
N PHE A 56 9.19 0.85 -10.86
CA PHE A 56 9.18 -0.21 -9.86
C PHE A 56 10.58 -0.80 -9.63
N LEU A 57 11.26 -1.19 -10.71
CA LEU A 57 12.59 -1.78 -10.63
C LEU A 57 13.67 -0.78 -10.17
N ALA A 58 13.49 0.51 -10.47
CA ALA A 58 14.45 1.57 -10.15
C ALA A 58 14.57 1.87 -8.66
N VAL A 59 13.57 1.53 -7.84
CA VAL A 59 13.61 1.79 -6.39
C VAL A 59 14.79 1.09 -5.72
N PHE A 60 15.06 -0.17 -6.07
CA PHE A 60 16.18 -0.92 -5.48
C PHE A 60 17.55 -0.27 -5.76
N PRO A 61 18.00 -0.05 -7.03
CA PRO A 61 19.32 0.53 -7.28
C PRO A 61 19.46 1.93 -6.69
N LEU A 62 18.40 2.74 -6.69
CA LEU A 62 18.42 4.06 -6.05
C LEU A 62 18.60 3.97 -4.54
N THR A 63 17.85 3.09 -3.87
CA THR A 63 17.98 2.86 -2.42
C THR A 63 19.39 2.38 -2.07
N TYR A 64 19.98 1.51 -2.89
CA TYR A 64 21.34 1.02 -2.70
C TYR A 64 22.38 2.16 -2.79
N VAL A 65 22.30 2.97 -3.87
CA VAL A 65 23.23 4.11 -4.08
C VAL A 65 23.10 5.14 -2.95
N LEU A 66 21.87 5.44 -2.53
CA LEU A 66 21.60 6.34 -1.41
C LEU A 66 22.24 5.83 -0.11
N GLY A 67 22.08 4.54 0.20
CA GLY A 67 22.70 3.94 1.37
C GLY A 67 24.23 3.88 1.32
N ALA A 68 24.81 3.73 0.10
CA ALA A 68 26.24 3.59 -0.10
C ALA A 68 27.01 4.92 -0.08
N ARG A 69 26.42 5.99 -0.58
CA ARG A 69 27.08 7.28 -0.83
C ARG A 69 26.33 8.48 -0.29
N GLY A 70 25.13 8.28 0.26
CA GLY A 70 24.29 9.35 0.80
C GLY A 70 23.71 10.27 -0.26
N LEU A 71 23.07 11.34 0.19
CA LEU A 71 22.36 12.31 -0.65
C LEU A 71 23.28 13.00 -1.68
N LYS A 72 24.57 13.16 -1.38
CA LYS A 72 25.55 13.83 -2.27
C LYS A 72 25.65 13.16 -3.64
N TYR A 73 25.48 11.84 -3.72
CA TYR A 73 25.51 11.08 -4.99
C TYR A 73 24.11 10.76 -5.50
N TYR A 74 23.16 10.59 -4.57
CA TYR A 74 21.78 10.30 -4.90
C TYR A 74 21.11 11.43 -5.68
N LEU A 75 21.23 12.69 -5.20
CA LEU A 75 20.59 13.84 -5.85
C LEU A 75 21.03 14.06 -7.29
N PRO A 76 22.34 14.08 -7.64
CA PRO A 76 22.76 14.19 -9.03
C PRO A 76 22.24 13.05 -9.90
N LEU A 77 22.19 11.81 -9.37
CA LEU A 77 21.67 10.65 -10.09
C LEU A 77 20.15 10.79 -10.35
N VAL A 78 19.38 11.21 -9.37
CA VAL A 78 17.95 11.48 -9.52
C VAL A 78 17.72 12.62 -10.53
N LEU A 79 18.47 13.72 -10.42
CA LEU A 79 18.37 14.86 -11.34
C LEU A 79 18.67 14.44 -12.78
N SER A 80 19.70 13.61 -13.01
CA SER A 80 19.98 13.11 -14.36
C SER A 80 18.82 12.29 -14.93
N GLY A 81 18.18 11.45 -14.10
CA GLY A 81 16.98 10.70 -14.48
C GLY A 81 15.80 11.63 -14.82
N VAL A 82 15.56 12.66 -14.01
CA VAL A 82 14.50 13.65 -14.25
C VAL A 82 14.74 14.39 -15.57
N VAL A 83 15.98 14.82 -15.84
CA VAL A 83 16.32 15.50 -17.10
C VAL A 83 16.06 14.60 -18.31
N ILE A 84 16.46 13.33 -18.27
CA ILE A 84 16.18 12.36 -19.34
C ILE A 84 14.67 12.23 -19.56
N LEU A 85 13.89 12.08 -18.48
CA LEU A 85 12.44 11.96 -18.59
C LEU A 85 11.79 13.24 -19.12
N MET A 86 12.27 14.42 -18.72
CA MET A 86 11.76 15.70 -19.27
C MET A 86 11.97 15.83 -20.78
N LEU A 87 13.06 15.27 -21.29
CA LEU A 87 13.38 15.36 -22.72
C LEU A 87 12.66 14.32 -23.58
N PHE A 88 12.38 13.13 -23.03
CA PHE A 88 11.97 11.98 -23.83
C PHE A 88 10.66 11.32 -23.37
N SER A 89 9.97 11.83 -22.35
CA SER A 89 8.78 11.17 -21.83
C SER A 89 7.58 12.11 -21.64
N SER A 90 6.40 11.51 -21.41
CA SER A 90 5.18 12.24 -21.10
C SER A 90 5.19 12.78 -19.65
N PRO A 91 4.37 13.82 -19.33
CA PRO A 91 4.22 14.32 -17.97
C PRO A 91 3.80 13.25 -16.96
N TYR A 92 3.00 12.27 -17.38
CA TYR A 92 2.62 11.12 -16.56
C TYR A 92 3.84 10.27 -16.18
N MET A 93 4.69 9.93 -17.13
CA MET A 93 5.92 9.16 -16.87
C MET A 93 6.86 9.89 -15.93
N LEU A 94 7.06 11.19 -16.18
CA LEU A 94 7.87 12.02 -15.31
C LEU A 94 7.34 12.02 -13.88
N PHE A 95 6.04 12.22 -13.70
CA PHE A 95 5.39 12.18 -12.39
C PHE A 95 5.58 10.82 -11.71
N TRP A 96 5.24 9.73 -12.41
CA TRP A 96 5.29 8.38 -11.86
C TRP A 96 6.71 7.97 -11.44
N PHE A 97 7.69 8.23 -12.29
CA PHE A 97 9.10 7.95 -11.98
C PHE A 97 9.62 8.79 -10.83
N THR A 98 9.27 10.08 -10.77
CA THR A 98 9.67 10.98 -9.67
C THR A 98 9.11 10.51 -8.34
N MET A 99 7.87 10.04 -8.31
CA MET A 99 7.29 9.40 -7.12
C MET A 99 8.15 8.23 -6.64
N HIS A 100 8.58 7.34 -7.56
CA HIS A 100 9.41 6.18 -7.22
C HIS A 100 10.83 6.55 -6.77
N MET A 101 11.38 7.65 -7.28
CA MET A 101 12.63 8.21 -6.75
C MET A 101 12.48 8.61 -5.28
N VAL A 102 11.36 9.26 -4.90
CA VAL A 102 11.08 9.57 -3.49
C VAL A 102 10.84 8.30 -2.66
N LEU A 103 10.18 7.28 -3.22
CA LEU A 103 10.01 5.99 -2.54
C LEU A 103 11.33 5.33 -2.18
N ALA A 104 12.36 5.45 -3.01
CA ALA A 104 13.70 4.94 -2.69
C ALA A 104 14.27 5.59 -1.42
N PHE A 105 14.01 6.89 -1.21
CA PHE A 105 14.37 7.59 0.02
C PHE A 105 13.55 7.10 1.23
N ILE A 106 12.25 6.88 1.08
CA ILE A 106 11.38 6.35 2.14
C ILE A 106 11.85 4.96 2.58
N VAL A 107 12.17 4.08 1.62
CA VAL A 107 12.71 2.74 1.91
C VAL A 107 14.05 2.83 2.65
N TYR A 108 14.96 3.67 2.16
CA TYR A 108 16.26 3.92 2.82
C TYR A 108 16.06 4.38 4.27
N GLN A 109 15.25 5.41 4.47
CA GLN A 109 14.99 5.97 5.78
C GLN A 109 14.39 4.93 6.74
N SER A 110 13.43 4.14 6.26
CA SER A 110 12.80 3.08 7.08
C SER A 110 13.79 1.99 7.50
N ILE A 111 14.79 1.67 6.67
CA ILE A 111 15.83 0.71 7.01
C ILE A 111 16.77 1.30 8.06
N VAL A 112 17.18 2.54 7.90
CA VAL A 112 18.11 3.23 8.83
C VAL A 112 17.49 3.45 10.21
N THR A 113 16.20 3.85 10.24
CA THR A 113 15.44 4.06 11.49
C THR A 113 14.89 2.76 12.10
N ARG A 114 15.15 1.59 11.47
CA ARG A 114 14.69 0.28 11.96
C ARG A 114 13.17 0.16 12.09
N ASN A 115 12.44 0.86 11.25
CA ASN A 115 10.98 0.73 11.21
C ASN A 115 10.54 -0.68 10.79
N SER A 116 9.35 -1.08 11.24
CA SER A 116 8.78 -2.38 10.84
C SER A 116 8.44 -2.40 9.35
N LYS A 117 8.42 -3.58 8.76
CA LYS A 117 8.00 -3.75 7.36
C LYS A 117 6.53 -3.34 7.14
N VAL A 118 5.67 -3.50 8.14
CA VAL A 118 4.28 -3.03 8.11
C VAL A 118 4.25 -1.51 7.96
N PHE A 119 5.01 -0.79 8.79
CA PHE A 119 5.14 0.66 8.69
C PHE A 119 5.61 1.08 7.29
N LEU A 120 6.64 0.41 6.76
CA LEU A 120 7.18 0.72 5.44
C LEU A 120 6.13 0.54 4.32
N VAL A 121 5.41 -0.58 4.30
CA VAL A 121 4.34 -0.81 3.31
C VAL A 121 3.25 0.26 3.42
N THR A 122 2.82 0.58 4.65
CA THR A 122 1.80 1.62 4.88
C THR A 122 2.29 3.00 4.44
N ALA A 123 3.54 3.38 4.76
CA ALA A 123 4.12 4.66 4.36
C ALA A 123 4.22 4.79 2.82
N VAL A 124 4.66 3.73 2.14
CA VAL A 124 4.75 3.68 0.67
C VAL A 124 3.36 3.80 0.04
N SER A 125 2.37 3.04 0.53
CA SER A 125 1.00 3.08 -0.02
C SER A 125 0.32 4.43 0.22
N ALA A 126 0.49 5.02 1.41
CA ALA A 126 -0.06 6.34 1.72
C ALA A 126 0.58 7.43 0.84
N PHE A 127 1.90 7.38 0.64
CA PHE A 127 2.60 8.33 -0.23
C PHE A 127 2.12 8.22 -1.69
N LEU A 128 1.99 7.02 -2.24
CA LEU A 128 1.49 6.80 -3.59
C LEU A 128 0.03 7.27 -3.73
N PHE A 129 -0.82 6.93 -2.76
CA PHE A 129 -2.22 7.34 -2.78
C PHE A 129 -2.38 8.86 -2.78
N LEU A 130 -1.68 9.56 -1.88
CA LEU A 130 -1.67 11.02 -1.80
C LEU A 130 -1.11 11.65 -3.09
N GLY A 131 -0.01 11.11 -3.61
CA GLY A 131 0.60 11.61 -4.84
C GLY A 131 -0.35 11.50 -6.04
N ILE A 132 -0.98 10.34 -6.23
CA ILE A 132 -1.96 10.14 -7.32
C ILE A 132 -3.18 11.04 -7.11
N ALA A 133 -3.69 11.18 -5.88
CA ALA A 133 -4.81 12.05 -5.60
C ALA A 133 -4.50 13.51 -5.96
N ILE A 134 -3.32 14.02 -5.58
CA ILE A 134 -2.88 15.37 -5.92
C ILE A 134 -2.71 15.51 -7.44
N TYR A 135 -2.06 14.55 -8.11
CA TYR A 135 -1.87 14.58 -9.56
C TYR A 135 -3.22 14.61 -10.31
N THR A 136 -4.14 13.73 -9.93
CA THR A 136 -5.50 13.69 -10.51
C THR A 136 -6.23 15.01 -10.28
N ALA A 137 -6.16 15.59 -9.07
CA ALA A 137 -6.77 16.88 -8.77
C ALA A 137 -6.21 18.01 -9.64
N LEU A 138 -4.90 18.00 -9.91
CA LEU A 138 -4.26 18.97 -10.81
C LEU A 138 -4.72 18.79 -12.25
N LEU A 139 -4.85 17.54 -12.75
CA LEU A 139 -5.37 17.26 -14.09
C LEU A 139 -6.82 17.74 -14.26
N VAL A 140 -7.66 17.51 -13.26
CA VAL A 140 -9.05 18.00 -13.26
C VAL A 140 -9.09 19.54 -13.23
N LYS A 141 -8.31 20.18 -12.37
CA LYS A 141 -8.22 21.64 -12.27
C LYS A 141 -7.78 22.30 -13.59
N ASN A 142 -6.86 21.68 -14.30
CA ASN A 142 -6.36 22.17 -15.58
C ASN A 142 -7.24 21.78 -16.79
N GLY A 143 -8.39 21.15 -16.58
CA GLY A 143 -9.31 20.72 -17.62
C GLY A 143 -8.79 19.57 -18.52
N ILE A 144 -7.64 18.95 -18.15
CA ILE A 144 -7.05 17.84 -18.90
C ILE A 144 -7.86 16.56 -18.67
N LEU A 145 -8.40 16.40 -17.47
CA LEU A 145 -9.23 15.28 -17.07
C LEU A 145 -10.65 15.78 -16.76
N ASN A 146 -11.44 15.92 -17.82
CA ASN A 146 -12.82 16.39 -17.69
C ASN A 146 -13.73 15.34 -18.34
N ILE A 147 -14.18 14.37 -17.53
CA ILE A 147 -15.15 13.37 -18.00
C ILE A 147 -16.55 14.02 -17.95
N THR A 148 -17.01 14.46 -19.11
CA THR A 148 -18.36 15.04 -19.25
C THR A 148 -19.44 13.97 -19.30
N ASN A 149 -20.68 14.33 -18.92
CA ASN A 149 -21.82 13.43 -19.06
C ASN A 149 -22.05 13.02 -20.53
N GLU A 150 -21.66 13.88 -21.49
CA GLU A 150 -21.73 13.57 -22.92
C GLU A 150 -20.77 12.42 -23.28
N GLN A 151 -19.52 12.47 -22.81
CA GLN A 151 -18.54 11.39 -23.03
C GLN A 151 -18.99 10.08 -22.39
N ILE A 152 -19.58 10.14 -21.19
CA ILE A 152 -20.16 8.94 -20.55
C ILE A 152 -21.29 8.39 -21.39
N ASN A 153 -22.22 9.22 -21.87
CA ASN A 153 -23.32 8.79 -22.72
C ASN A 153 -22.84 8.23 -24.07
N GLN A 154 -21.81 8.83 -24.67
CA GLN A 154 -21.19 8.29 -25.88
C GLN A 154 -20.59 6.90 -25.63
N PHE A 155 -19.81 6.73 -24.58
CA PHE A 155 -19.23 5.46 -24.19
C PHE A 155 -20.30 4.38 -23.95
N VAL A 156 -21.37 4.73 -23.23
CA VAL A 156 -22.51 3.83 -23.00
C VAL A 156 -23.21 3.44 -24.31
N ASN A 157 -23.41 4.40 -25.22
CA ASN A 157 -24.03 4.13 -26.51
C ASN A 157 -23.13 3.26 -27.41
N ASP A 158 -21.83 3.40 -27.35
CA ASP A 158 -20.87 2.57 -28.10
C ASP A 158 -20.87 1.12 -27.57
N ILE A 159 -20.86 0.92 -26.24
CA ILE A 159 -21.01 -0.42 -25.64
C ILE A 159 -22.36 -1.05 -26.05
N GLN A 160 -23.45 -0.29 -26.06
CA GLN A 160 -24.74 -0.80 -26.49
C GLN A 160 -24.73 -1.24 -27.94
N LYS A 161 -24.12 -0.49 -28.86
CA LYS A 161 -23.96 -0.88 -30.26
C LYS A 161 -23.17 -2.18 -30.42
N GLU A 162 -22.04 -2.31 -29.69
CA GLU A 162 -21.23 -3.53 -29.71
C GLU A 162 -21.99 -4.73 -29.12
N SER A 163 -22.75 -4.53 -28.05
CA SER A 163 -23.53 -5.58 -27.41
C SER A 163 -24.69 -6.07 -28.29
N THR A 164 -25.33 -5.17 -29.03
CA THR A 164 -26.35 -5.54 -30.02
C THR A 164 -25.77 -6.33 -31.19
N LEU A 165 -24.57 -6.03 -31.63
CA LEU A 165 -23.85 -6.80 -32.65
C LEU A 165 -23.47 -8.22 -32.16
N SER A 166 -23.31 -8.41 -30.85
CA SER A 166 -23.01 -9.70 -30.22
C SER A 166 -24.24 -10.44 -29.67
N ASN A 167 -25.46 -10.04 -30.06
CA ASN A 167 -26.74 -10.58 -29.56
C ASN A 167 -26.92 -10.51 -28.03
N GLN A 168 -26.25 -9.58 -27.36
CA GLN A 168 -26.41 -9.31 -25.95
C GLN A 168 -27.10 -7.96 -25.78
N ASN A 169 -28.36 -7.94 -25.39
CA ASN A 169 -29.10 -6.72 -25.07
C ASN A 169 -28.73 -6.27 -23.63
N ILE A 170 -27.76 -5.36 -23.48
CA ILE A 170 -27.46 -4.75 -22.20
C ILE A 170 -28.27 -3.47 -22.06
N ASP A 171 -29.08 -3.38 -21.00
CA ASP A 171 -29.86 -2.19 -20.71
C ASP A 171 -28.97 -0.97 -20.38
N LYS A 172 -29.30 0.17 -20.98
CA LYS A 172 -28.61 1.45 -20.74
C LYS A 172 -28.63 1.87 -19.27
N SER A 173 -29.73 1.60 -18.57
CA SER A 173 -29.86 1.90 -17.14
C SER A 173 -28.85 1.12 -16.30
N VAL A 174 -28.61 -0.15 -16.65
CA VAL A 174 -27.61 -1.01 -15.98
C VAL A 174 -26.20 -0.49 -16.21
N LEU A 175 -25.87 -0.05 -17.42
CA LEU A 175 -24.56 0.52 -17.72
C LEU A 175 -24.32 1.81 -16.95
N LEU A 176 -25.29 2.72 -16.92
CA LEU A 176 -25.18 3.98 -16.17
C LEU A 176 -25.05 3.75 -14.65
N SER A 177 -25.86 2.84 -14.09
CA SER A 177 -25.75 2.49 -12.66
C SER A 177 -24.40 1.84 -12.32
N THR A 178 -23.86 1.02 -13.23
CA THR A 178 -22.53 0.43 -13.08
C THR A 178 -21.43 1.50 -13.07
N ILE A 179 -21.49 2.47 -14.00
CA ILE A 179 -20.53 3.59 -14.06
C ILE A 179 -20.60 4.43 -12.78
N ASP A 180 -21.80 4.73 -12.30
CA ASP A 180 -21.97 5.49 -11.05
C ASP A 180 -21.45 4.70 -9.83
N SER A 181 -21.66 3.40 -9.79
CA SER A 181 -21.07 2.53 -8.77
C SER A 181 -19.53 2.54 -8.83
N LEU A 182 -18.95 2.44 -10.03
CA LEU A 182 -17.49 2.51 -10.23
C LEU A 182 -16.92 3.86 -9.78
N LYS A 183 -17.58 4.98 -10.09
CA LYS A 183 -17.14 6.31 -9.62
C LYS A 183 -17.11 6.39 -8.09
N ARG A 184 -18.10 5.82 -7.41
CA ARG A 184 -18.18 5.83 -5.95
C ARG A 184 -17.13 4.94 -5.31
N THR A 185 -16.88 3.76 -5.86
CA THR A 185 -15.93 2.78 -5.30
C THR A 185 -14.49 3.03 -5.75
N PHE A 186 -14.27 3.94 -6.71
CA PHE A 186 -12.94 4.22 -7.27
C PHE A 186 -11.88 4.54 -6.21
N PRO A 187 -12.14 5.40 -5.18
CA PRO A 187 -11.14 5.69 -4.16
C PRO A 187 -10.71 4.45 -3.37
N VAL A 188 -11.64 3.56 -3.03
CA VAL A 188 -11.33 2.29 -2.34
C VAL A 188 -10.53 1.37 -3.24
N THR A 189 -10.97 1.19 -4.49
CA THR A 189 -10.29 0.34 -5.47
C THR A 189 -8.85 0.82 -5.70
N LEU A 190 -8.68 2.13 -5.86
CA LEU A 190 -7.36 2.75 -6.00
C LEU A 190 -6.49 2.49 -4.76
N PHE A 191 -7.04 2.68 -3.55
CA PHE A 191 -6.32 2.42 -2.31
C PHE A 191 -5.85 0.96 -2.21
N ILE A 192 -6.74 0.00 -2.46
CA ILE A 192 -6.43 -1.44 -2.43
C ILE A 192 -5.35 -1.77 -3.47
N THR A 193 -5.48 -1.28 -4.69
CA THR A 193 -4.51 -1.50 -5.77
C THR A 193 -3.14 -0.96 -5.40
N LEU A 194 -3.06 0.26 -4.87
CA LEU A 194 -1.81 0.87 -4.45
C LEU A 194 -1.21 0.19 -3.22
N PHE A 195 -2.03 -0.31 -2.31
CA PHE A 195 -1.54 -1.10 -1.18
C PHE A 195 -0.91 -2.42 -1.63
N LEU A 196 -1.55 -3.15 -2.54
CA LEU A 196 -0.98 -4.38 -3.12
C LEU A 196 0.29 -4.09 -3.93
N TYR A 197 0.28 -3.04 -4.74
CA TYR A 197 1.47 -2.58 -5.46
C TYR A 197 2.62 -2.25 -4.50
N SER A 198 2.34 -1.52 -3.42
CA SER A 198 3.33 -1.16 -2.40
C SER A 198 3.91 -2.39 -1.70
N LEU A 199 3.07 -3.38 -1.43
CA LEU A 199 3.50 -4.65 -0.84
C LEU A 199 4.48 -5.38 -1.75
N LEU A 200 4.19 -5.46 -3.06
CA LEU A 200 5.07 -6.07 -4.05
C LEU A 200 6.37 -5.28 -4.20
N LEU A 201 6.29 -3.94 -4.29
CA LEU A 201 7.44 -3.04 -4.42
C LEU A 201 8.41 -3.18 -3.23
N VAL A 202 7.86 -3.11 -2.01
CA VAL A 202 8.64 -3.26 -0.78
C VAL A 202 9.24 -4.65 -0.68
N GLN A 203 8.48 -5.71 -1.00
CA GLN A 203 8.96 -7.08 -0.99
C GLN A 203 10.12 -7.28 -1.96
N TYR A 204 9.97 -6.81 -3.20
CA TYR A 204 11.03 -6.86 -4.21
C TYR A 204 12.27 -6.10 -3.75
N THR A 205 12.10 -4.82 -3.37
CA THR A 205 13.22 -3.95 -2.99
C THR A 205 14.00 -4.52 -1.80
N LEU A 206 13.29 -4.96 -0.74
CA LEU A 206 13.94 -5.55 0.44
C LEU A 206 14.59 -6.91 0.11
N ALA A 207 14.01 -7.74 -0.75
CA ALA A 207 14.61 -9.00 -1.16
C ALA A 207 15.93 -8.78 -1.91
N MET A 208 15.99 -7.78 -2.77
CA MET A 208 17.23 -7.41 -3.49
C MET A 208 18.27 -6.80 -2.54
N LEU A 209 17.85 -5.91 -1.63
CA LEU A 209 18.75 -5.33 -0.62
C LEU A 209 19.29 -6.39 0.35
N GLY A 210 18.50 -7.39 0.73
CA GLY A 210 18.93 -8.48 1.60
C GLY A 210 20.08 -9.31 1.04
N ARG A 211 20.18 -9.40 -0.29
CA ARG A 211 21.31 -10.07 -0.98
C ARG A 211 22.63 -9.29 -0.87
N GLU A 212 22.56 -8.01 -0.51
CA GLU A 212 23.70 -7.10 -0.37
C GLU A 212 24.19 -6.93 1.08
N TYR A 213 23.88 -7.90 1.95
CA TYR A 213 24.27 -7.88 3.37
C TYR A 213 23.74 -6.68 4.15
N ILE A 214 22.50 -6.25 3.83
CA ILE A 214 21.79 -5.20 4.53
C ILE A 214 20.80 -5.86 5.49
N ILE A 215 20.70 -5.35 6.72
CA ILE A 215 19.62 -5.78 7.63
C ILE A 215 18.32 -5.13 7.16
N ILE A 216 17.45 -5.96 6.64
CA ILE A 216 16.14 -5.56 6.14
C ILE A 216 15.06 -5.71 7.23
N PRO A 217 14.06 -4.82 7.25
CA PRO A 217 12.88 -5.01 8.09
C PRO A 217 12.11 -6.27 7.69
N THR A 218 11.63 -6.98 8.68
CA THR A 218 10.81 -8.18 8.49
C THR A 218 9.39 -7.93 8.93
N PHE A 219 8.44 -8.70 8.37
CA PHE A 219 7.11 -8.72 8.94
C PHE A 219 7.15 -9.41 10.32
N PRO A 220 6.51 -8.86 11.33
CA PRO A 220 6.16 -9.64 12.50
C PRO A 220 5.25 -10.78 12.08
N LYS A 221 5.16 -11.84 12.88
CA LYS A 221 4.15 -12.88 12.64
C LYS A 221 2.77 -12.20 12.54
N PHE A 222 2.01 -12.53 11.50
CA PHE A 222 0.70 -11.91 11.28
C PHE A 222 -0.23 -12.03 12.49
N SER A 223 -0.18 -13.18 13.19
CA SER A 223 -0.88 -13.42 14.45
C SER A 223 -0.55 -12.42 15.57
N ARG A 224 0.58 -11.69 15.46
CA ARG A 224 1.01 -10.69 16.46
C ARG A 224 0.69 -9.25 16.08
N ILE A 225 0.20 -9.02 14.86
CA ILE A 225 -0.20 -7.67 14.42
C ILE A 225 -1.57 -7.38 15.01
N THR A 226 -1.68 -6.36 15.85
CA THR A 226 -2.92 -5.93 16.49
C THR A 226 -3.26 -4.50 16.13
N LEU A 227 -4.55 -4.20 16.00
CA LEU A 227 -5.05 -2.84 15.87
C LEU A 227 -5.31 -2.22 17.25
N SER A 228 -5.06 -0.91 17.35
CA SER A 228 -5.32 -0.19 18.59
C SER A 228 -6.83 0.06 18.79
N SER A 229 -7.28 0.06 20.06
CA SER A 229 -8.66 0.42 20.40
C SER A 229 -9.06 1.82 19.95
N ARG A 230 -8.08 2.74 19.76
CA ARG A 230 -8.36 4.09 19.23
C ARG A 230 -8.92 4.04 17.81
N ILE A 231 -8.38 3.16 16.96
CA ILE A 231 -8.87 2.98 15.57
C ILE A 231 -10.30 2.40 15.60
N ALA A 232 -10.58 1.46 16.51
CA ALA A 232 -11.92 0.90 16.68
C ALA A 232 -12.94 1.97 17.11
N ASN A 233 -12.58 2.86 18.03
CA ASN A 233 -13.45 3.96 18.44
C ASN A 233 -13.72 4.95 17.29
N ILE A 234 -12.69 5.28 16.50
CA ILE A 234 -12.86 6.13 15.30
C ILE A 234 -13.82 5.46 14.32
N TYR A 235 -13.66 4.15 14.09
CA TYR A 235 -14.52 3.39 13.17
C TYR A 235 -15.99 3.43 13.61
N ILE A 236 -16.29 3.19 14.89
CA ILE A 236 -17.68 3.29 15.41
C ILE A 236 -18.25 4.67 15.15
N VAL A 237 -17.50 5.73 15.46
CA VAL A 237 -17.96 7.11 15.26
C VAL A 237 -18.26 7.36 13.78
N LEU A 238 -17.39 6.93 12.88
CA LEU A 238 -17.60 7.11 11.43
C LEU A 238 -18.80 6.31 10.91
N VAL A 239 -19.02 5.08 11.38
CA VAL A 239 -20.20 4.27 11.02
C VAL A 239 -21.48 4.96 11.50
N ILE A 240 -21.49 5.48 12.73
CA ILE A 240 -22.66 6.22 13.25
C ILE A 240 -22.94 7.48 12.41
N ILE A 241 -21.89 8.23 12.06
CA ILE A 241 -22.03 9.43 11.21
C ILE A 241 -22.56 9.03 9.82
N GLU A 242 -22.05 7.94 9.22
CA GLU A 242 -22.52 7.45 7.92
C GLU A 242 -24.01 7.09 7.96
N LEU A 243 -24.45 6.40 9.02
CA LEU A 243 -25.87 6.07 9.20
C LEU A 243 -26.75 7.32 9.32
N ILE A 244 -26.32 8.32 10.10
CA ILE A 244 -27.08 9.57 10.28
C ILE A 244 -27.14 10.33 8.95
N VAL A 245 -26.00 10.49 8.27
CA VAL A 245 -25.93 11.19 6.99
C VAL A 245 -26.70 10.44 5.90
N GLY A 246 -26.61 9.11 5.87
CA GLY A 246 -27.33 8.25 4.90
C GLY A 246 -28.85 8.41 5.03
N VAL A 247 -29.38 8.50 6.26
CA VAL A 247 -30.81 8.73 6.51
C VAL A 247 -31.26 10.14 6.05
N GLN A 248 -30.40 11.15 6.23
CA GLN A 248 -30.72 12.53 5.87
C GLN A 248 -30.62 12.82 4.36
N VAL A 249 -29.61 12.22 3.71
CA VAL A 249 -29.29 12.48 2.31
C VAL A 249 -30.16 11.62 1.36
N GLY A 250 -30.73 10.51 1.86
CA GLY A 250 -31.49 9.56 1.05
C GLY A 250 -30.66 9.00 -0.11
N ASP A 251 -31.32 8.65 -1.21
CA ASP A 251 -30.66 8.14 -2.43
C ASP A 251 -29.85 9.18 -3.23
N SER A 252 -29.61 10.39 -2.68
CA SER A 252 -28.80 11.41 -3.34
C SER A 252 -27.31 10.99 -3.31
N SER A 253 -27.04 10.04 -4.15
CA SER A 253 -25.77 9.34 -4.37
C SER A 253 -24.57 10.22 -4.75
N ASN A 254 -24.76 11.53 -4.91
CA ASN A 254 -23.73 12.48 -5.36
C ASN A 254 -23.22 13.40 -4.25
N ASN A 255 -23.59 13.16 -2.98
CA ASN A 255 -23.05 13.96 -1.89
C ASN A 255 -21.60 13.54 -1.62
N PHE A 256 -20.66 14.46 -1.85
CA PHE A 256 -19.23 14.23 -1.64
C PHE A 256 -18.90 13.68 -0.24
N TRP A 257 -19.51 14.24 0.80
CA TRP A 257 -19.26 13.84 2.19
C TRP A 257 -19.75 12.43 2.48
N TYR A 258 -20.91 12.05 1.93
CA TYR A 258 -21.42 10.69 2.08
C TYR A 258 -20.52 9.66 1.38
N VAL A 259 -20.11 9.95 0.13
CA VAL A 259 -19.18 9.09 -0.62
C VAL A 259 -17.84 8.97 0.10
N LEU A 260 -17.33 10.06 0.66
CA LEU A 260 -16.08 10.06 1.44
C LEU A 260 -16.19 9.17 2.68
N LEU A 261 -17.28 9.31 3.45
CA LEU A 261 -17.54 8.49 4.64
C LEU A 261 -17.67 7.02 4.28
N GLN A 262 -18.46 6.68 3.27
CA GLN A 262 -18.64 5.32 2.79
C GLN A 262 -17.31 4.66 2.39
N ASN A 263 -16.50 5.37 1.60
CA ASN A 263 -15.18 4.88 1.21
C ASN A 263 -14.25 4.70 2.41
N THR A 264 -14.24 5.64 3.35
CA THR A 264 -13.43 5.56 4.56
C THR A 264 -13.84 4.36 5.42
N ASN A 265 -15.15 4.15 5.60
CA ASN A 265 -15.66 3.00 6.35
C ASN A 265 -15.35 1.67 5.66
N THR A 266 -15.43 1.61 4.33
CA THR A 266 -15.04 0.41 3.57
C THR A 266 -13.56 0.08 3.74
N ILE A 267 -12.67 1.10 3.70
CA ILE A 267 -11.23 0.88 3.94
C ILE A 267 -10.98 0.40 5.38
N LEU A 268 -11.63 1.03 6.37
CA LEU A 268 -11.50 0.62 7.77
C LEU A 268 -12.08 -0.77 8.00
N GLY A 269 -13.22 -1.11 7.41
CA GLY A 269 -13.80 -2.45 7.44
C GLY A 269 -12.82 -3.50 6.92
N LEU A 270 -12.14 -3.24 5.80
CA LEU A 270 -11.09 -4.12 5.29
C LEU A 270 -9.91 -4.26 6.27
N VAL A 271 -9.49 -3.16 6.91
CA VAL A 271 -8.42 -3.18 7.92
C VAL A 271 -8.84 -4.02 9.13
N PHE A 272 -10.10 -3.92 9.58
CA PHE A 272 -10.62 -4.78 10.63
C PHE A 272 -10.77 -6.24 10.21
N ALA A 273 -11.18 -6.50 8.98
CA ALA A 273 -11.22 -7.86 8.44
C ALA A 273 -9.84 -8.52 8.40
N LEU A 274 -8.80 -7.77 8.03
CA LEU A 274 -7.40 -8.23 8.13
C LEU A 274 -6.98 -8.48 9.58
N ASN A 275 -7.35 -7.60 10.53
CA ASN A 275 -7.09 -7.83 11.94
C ASN A 275 -7.81 -9.08 12.46
N GLY A 276 -9.04 -9.33 12.01
CA GLY A 276 -9.80 -10.54 12.32
C GLY A 276 -9.14 -11.80 11.77
N LEU A 277 -8.64 -11.75 10.53
CA LEU A 277 -7.86 -12.83 9.95
C LEU A 277 -6.59 -13.12 10.79
N PHE A 278 -5.88 -12.08 11.22
CA PHE A 278 -4.70 -12.23 12.08
C PHE A 278 -5.04 -12.76 13.47
N THR A 279 -6.19 -12.37 14.01
CA THR A 279 -6.72 -12.93 15.27
C THR A 279 -7.05 -14.42 15.12
N ALA A 280 -7.70 -14.78 14.03
CA ALA A 280 -8.00 -16.17 13.72
C ALA A 280 -6.70 -16.99 13.50
N PHE A 281 -5.67 -16.43 12.86
CA PHE A 281 -4.36 -17.04 12.75
C PHE A 281 -3.70 -17.28 14.11
N PHE A 282 -3.84 -16.35 15.05
CA PHE A 282 -3.35 -16.54 16.41
C PHE A 282 -3.96 -17.77 17.08
N PHE A 283 -5.27 -17.94 16.98
CA PHE A 283 -5.96 -19.12 17.53
C PHE A 283 -5.66 -20.39 16.74
N ALA A 284 -5.43 -20.31 15.43
CA ALA A 284 -5.00 -21.43 14.60
C ALA A 284 -3.61 -21.96 15.00
N GLU A 285 -2.68 -21.06 15.38
CA GLU A 285 -1.34 -21.43 15.87
C GLU A 285 -1.34 -22.24 17.19
N LEU A 286 -2.48 -22.32 17.86
CA LEU A 286 -2.67 -23.15 19.06
C LEU A 286 -3.14 -24.58 18.73
N LYS A 287 -3.39 -24.89 17.47
CA LYS A 287 -3.90 -26.19 17.01
C LYS A 287 -2.83 -26.97 16.24
N GLU A 288 -2.95 -28.29 16.22
CA GLU A 288 -1.99 -29.19 15.54
C GLU A 288 -1.97 -29.00 14.01
N ASN A 289 -3.12 -28.70 13.38
CA ASN A 289 -3.27 -28.51 11.93
C ASN A 289 -3.22 -27.04 11.51
N GLU A 290 -2.27 -26.28 12.06
CA GLU A 290 -2.14 -24.83 11.85
C GLU A 290 -2.22 -24.38 10.38
N THR A 291 -1.48 -25.03 9.50
CA THR A 291 -1.38 -24.62 8.09
C THR A 291 -2.71 -24.78 7.34
N SER A 292 -3.37 -25.94 7.50
CA SER A 292 -4.67 -26.19 6.86
C SER A 292 -5.74 -25.23 7.33
N ILE A 293 -5.75 -24.93 8.63
CA ILE A 293 -6.70 -23.95 9.22
C ILE A 293 -6.42 -22.55 8.66
N LYS A 294 -5.16 -22.12 8.54
CA LYS A 294 -4.80 -20.82 7.98
C LYS A 294 -5.23 -20.67 6.52
N VAL A 295 -5.06 -21.72 5.70
CA VAL A 295 -5.53 -21.72 4.31
C VAL A 295 -7.06 -21.54 4.25
N MET A 296 -7.79 -22.31 5.08
CA MET A 296 -9.25 -22.19 5.18
C MET A 296 -9.69 -20.77 5.61
N LEU A 297 -8.99 -20.17 6.56
CA LEU A 297 -9.26 -18.81 7.01
C LEU A 297 -9.00 -17.74 5.94
N VAL A 298 -8.00 -17.93 5.06
CA VAL A 298 -7.80 -17.05 3.90
C VAL A 298 -8.95 -17.18 2.90
N ILE A 299 -9.43 -18.39 2.64
CA ILE A 299 -10.62 -18.61 1.79
C ILE A 299 -11.84 -17.93 2.42
N LEU A 300 -12.03 -18.10 3.73
CA LEU A 300 -13.11 -17.44 4.48
C LEU A 300 -13.02 -15.90 4.39
N PHE A 301 -11.81 -15.34 4.44
CA PHE A 301 -11.59 -13.89 4.29
C PHE A 301 -12.08 -13.38 2.92
N ILE A 302 -11.88 -14.16 1.86
CA ILE A 302 -12.32 -13.78 0.51
C ILE A 302 -13.84 -13.87 0.37
N ILE A 303 -14.47 -14.90 0.98
CA ILE A 303 -15.91 -15.19 0.79
C ILE A 303 -16.76 -14.46 1.83
N PHE A 304 -16.31 -14.39 3.09
CA PHE A 304 -17.10 -13.90 4.24
C PHE A 304 -16.36 -12.80 5.02
N ASN A 305 -15.94 -11.74 4.30
CA ASN A 305 -15.25 -10.60 4.88
C ASN A 305 -15.94 -10.02 6.13
N PRO A 306 -17.27 -9.82 6.21
CA PRO A 306 -17.94 -9.20 7.35
C PRO A 306 -17.76 -9.95 8.67
N ILE A 307 -17.66 -11.28 8.66
CA ILE A 307 -17.45 -12.07 9.87
C ILE A 307 -16.05 -11.79 10.46
N LEU A 308 -15.04 -11.72 9.60
CA LEU A 308 -13.68 -11.42 10.04
C LEU A 308 -13.53 -9.95 10.44
N GLU A 309 -14.22 -9.04 9.78
CA GLU A 309 -14.31 -7.63 10.18
C GLU A 309 -14.84 -7.50 11.63
N MET A 310 -15.93 -8.19 11.93
CA MET A 310 -16.52 -8.21 13.26
C MET A 310 -15.55 -8.81 14.31
N LEU A 311 -14.88 -9.93 13.98
CA LEU A 311 -13.88 -10.54 14.85
C LEU A 311 -12.70 -9.59 15.10
N GLY A 312 -12.20 -8.91 14.07
CA GLY A 312 -11.09 -7.98 14.18
C GLY A 312 -11.45 -6.72 14.96
N PHE A 313 -12.69 -6.25 14.82
CA PHE A 313 -13.21 -5.15 15.62
C PHE A 313 -13.28 -5.54 17.11
N VAL A 314 -13.88 -6.70 17.43
CA VAL A 314 -13.97 -7.23 18.79
C VAL A 314 -12.58 -7.42 19.41
N ASP A 315 -11.61 -7.96 18.67
CA ASP A 315 -10.23 -8.09 19.15
C ASP A 315 -9.58 -6.73 19.44
N SER A 316 -9.83 -5.72 18.61
CA SER A 316 -9.28 -4.37 18.82
C SER A 316 -9.83 -3.68 20.07
N VAL A 317 -11.11 -3.92 20.41
CA VAL A 317 -11.77 -3.34 21.59
C VAL A 317 -11.40 -4.12 22.86
N PHE A 318 -11.59 -5.45 22.84
CA PHE A 318 -11.47 -6.32 24.01
C PHE A 318 -10.10 -6.98 24.17
N LYS A 319 -9.18 -6.77 23.22
CA LYS A 319 -7.82 -7.32 23.24
C LYS A 319 -7.79 -8.83 23.45
N LEU A 320 -8.59 -9.57 22.69
CA LEU A 320 -8.81 -11.02 22.87
C LEU A 320 -7.50 -11.81 22.94
N ARG A 321 -6.54 -11.50 22.07
CA ARG A 321 -5.23 -12.16 22.02
C ARG A 321 -4.39 -11.88 23.28
N GLU A 322 -4.36 -10.62 23.74
CA GLU A 322 -3.64 -10.22 24.95
C GLU A 322 -4.26 -10.88 26.18
N SER A 323 -5.59 -10.83 26.29
CA SER A 323 -6.34 -11.45 27.40
C SER A 323 -6.10 -12.96 27.48
N TYR A 324 -6.06 -13.65 26.34
CA TYR A 324 -5.75 -15.09 26.30
C TYR A 324 -4.32 -15.38 26.78
N ILE A 325 -3.33 -14.58 26.35
CA ILE A 325 -1.93 -14.76 26.78
C ILE A 325 -1.79 -14.55 28.29
N ILE A 326 -2.48 -13.54 28.85
CA ILE A 326 -2.45 -13.26 30.31
C ILE A 326 -3.07 -14.43 31.08
N MET A 327 -4.23 -14.93 30.68
CA MET A 327 -4.89 -16.06 31.31
C MET A 327 -4.03 -17.34 31.30
N LYS A 328 -3.28 -17.57 30.21
CA LYS A 328 -2.39 -18.74 30.08
C LYS A 328 -1.11 -18.62 30.93
N LYS A 329 -0.65 -17.40 31.22
CA LYS A 329 0.53 -17.17 32.10
C LYS A 329 0.21 -17.21 33.57
N GLY A 330 -1.04 -17.01 33.93
CA GLY A 330 -1.52 -17.05 35.33
C GLY A 330 -1.93 -18.44 35.81
N ARG A 331 -1.89 -19.45 34.95
CA ARG A 331 -2.01 -20.89 35.26
C ARG A 331 -0.64 -21.55 35.15
#